data_8adcf0826c4400811275e4ce7d0cdd41
#
_entry.id   8adcf0826c4400811275e4ce7d0cdd41
#
_cell.length_a   1.000
_cell.length_b   1.000
_cell.length_c   1.000
_cell.angle_alpha   90.00
_cell.angle_beta   90.00
_cell.angle_gamma   90.00
#
_symmetry.space_group_name_H-M   'P 1'
#
loop_
_entity.id
_entity.type
_entity.pdbx_description
1 polymer ?
#
loop_
_entity_poly.entity_id
_entity_poly.type
_entity_poly.pdbx_seq_one_letter_code
_entity_poly.pdbx_strand_id
1 'polypeptide(L)'
;MNDRRNLFSSCLKTPQNMEILQGLVLALIIVAFGTTTRLVQAASDPREFINLDCGLHPAASPYTEPLTGLVFTSDENFIQGGQIGRVINDGGEAYKPLKVLRYFPDGIRNCYHLKVTSGTKYLIKAVFFYGNYDGLDVLPKFDLHLGPNMWTTVDIDMYFSPKIEEIIHIPKSSSLQICLVKTGKSTPIISALELRPLRDDTYVNTNGSLKLLARNYASDFIGGSIRYFIYLA
;
A
#
# COMPACT_ATOMS: atom_id res chain seq x y z
N MET A 1 35.57 90.99 11.95
CA MET A 1 35.73 90.57 10.56
C MET A 1 35.34 89.15 10.44
N ASN A 2 34.13 88.91 9.94
CA ASN A 2 33.52 87.87 9.14
C ASN A 2 33.80 86.37 9.51
N ASP A 3 32.88 85.77 10.10
CA ASP A 3 31.63 85.16 9.54
C ASP A 3 31.89 84.25 8.32
N ARG A 4 31.72 82.96 8.53
CA ARG A 4 31.17 81.94 7.67
C ARG A 4 31.50 80.53 8.22
N ARG A 5 30.69 80.04 9.09
CA ARG A 5 30.54 78.54 9.28
C ARG A 5 29.17 78.25 9.81
N ASN A 6 28.23 78.13 8.93
CA ASN A 6 27.01 77.33 9.16
C ASN A 6 26.32 77.16 7.82
N LEU A 7 26.54 75.97 7.24
CA LEU A 7 25.67 75.40 6.22
C LEU A 7 26.22 73.98 5.89
N PHE A 8 25.72 72.97 6.57
CA PHE A 8 25.54 71.61 6.04
C PHE A 8 25.11 70.74 7.21
N SER A 9 23.88 70.95 7.63
CA SER A 9 23.16 69.92 8.37
C SER A 9 21.73 69.91 7.84
N SER A 10 21.54 69.30 6.69
CA SER A 10 20.23 69.06 6.17
C SER A 10 20.12 67.64 5.68
N CYS A 11 19.33 66.87 6.46
CA CYS A 11 18.33 65.98 5.92
C CYS A 11 18.80 64.70 5.21
N LEU A 12 19.07 63.66 5.97
CA LEU A 12 18.73 62.30 5.55
C LEU A 12 17.51 61.84 6.33
N LYS A 13 16.34 62.35 5.96
CA LYS A 13 15.07 61.69 6.25
C LYS A 13 14.92 60.56 5.25
N THR A 14 15.17 59.36 5.69
CA THR A 14 14.72 58.15 4.97
C THR A 14 13.22 58.22 4.78
N PRO A 15 12.70 58.04 3.57
CA PRO A 15 11.26 58.17 3.33
C PRO A 15 10.54 56.99 3.99
N GLN A 16 9.65 57.30 4.97
CA GLN A 16 8.76 56.36 5.64
C GLN A 16 7.98 55.42 4.66
N ASN A 17 7.86 55.84 3.41
CA ASN A 17 7.17 55.07 2.37
C ASN A 17 7.96 53.81 1.92
N MET A 18 9.28 53.75 2.15
CA MET A 18 10.09 52.63 1.77
C MET A 18 10.01 51.47 2.76
N GLU A 19 9.82 51.75 4.05
CA GLU A 19 9.61 50.73 5.08
C GLU A 19 8.21 50.11 4.97
N ILE A 20 7.19 50.90 4.65
CA ILE A 20 5.83 50.40 4.40
C ILE A 20 5.80 49.52 3.16
N LEU A 21 6.49 49.88 2.08
CA LEU A 21 6.56 49.12 0.86
C LEU A 21 7.30 47.78 1.06
N GLN A 22 8.41 47.78 1.82
CA GLN A 22 9.11 46.55 2.20
C GLN A 22 8.26 45.62 3.08
N GLY A 23 7.51 46.16 4.04
CA GLY A 23 6.58 45.38 4.85
C GLY A 23 5.45 44.73 4.05
N LEU A 24 4.90 45.45 3.07
CA LEU A 24 3.87 44.95 2.16
C LEU A 24 4.38 43.86 1.24
N VAL A 25 5.59 44.01 0.71
CA VAL A 25 6.23 42.97 -0.16
C VAL A 25 6.53 41.70 0.65
N LEU A 26 7.04 41.82 1.88
CA LEU A 26 7.27 40.70 2.77
C LEU A 26 5.94 39.97 3.14
N ALA A 27 4.88 40.74 3.43
CA ALA A 27 3.58 40.14 3.72
C ALA A 27 2.98 39.42 2.53
N LEU A 28 3.12 39.93 1.30
CA LEU A 28 2.69 39.28 0.07
C LEU A 28 3.48 37.99 -0.22
N ILE A 29 4.78 37.98 0.06
CA ILE A 29 5.63 36.80 -0.09
C ILE A 29 5.20 35.71 0.91
N ILE A 30 4.96 36.07 2.16
CA ILE A 30 4.49 35.10 3.18
C ILE A 30 3.12 34.52 2.82
N VAL A 31 2.20 35.31 2.30
CA VAL A 31 0.89 34.84 1.83
C VAL A 31 1.05 33.94 0.60
N ALA A 32 1.92 34.26 -0.35
CA ALA A 32 2.18 33.44 -1.54
C ALA A 32 2.85 32.10 -1.17
N PHE A 33 3.80 32.08 -0.24
CA PHE A 33 4.43 30.84 0.25
C PHE A 33 3.47 30.03 1.15
N GLY A 34 2.63 30.67 1.91
CA GLY A 34 1.62 30.02 2.78
C GLY A 34 0.51 29.31 1.99
N THR A 35 0.19 29.78 0.78
CA THR A 35 -0.83 29.16 -0.08
C THR A 35 -0.28 28.03 -0.95
N THR A 36 1.02 28.04 -1.27
CA THR A 36 1.63 26.96 -2.09
C THR A 36 1.82 25.65 -1.32
N THR A 37 1.87 25.68 0.01
CA THR A 37 1.99 24.44 0.82
C THR A 37 0.68 23.66 0.97
N ARG A 38 -0.47 24.18 0.51
CA ARG A 38 -1.76 23.48 0.56
C ARG A 38 -2.15 22.75 -0.72
N LEU A 39 -1.36 22.84 -1.81
CA LEU A 39 -1.68 22.22 -3.09
C LEU A 39 -1.03 20.83 -3.33
N VAL A 40 -0.28 20.30 -2.36
CA VAL A 40 0.36 18.98 -2.47
C VAL A 40 -0.30 17.92 -1.59
N GLN A 41 -1.52 18.15 -1.11
CA GLN A 41 -2.22 17.19 -0.24
C GLN A 41 -3.45 16.60 -0.91
N ALA A 42 -3.29 16.13 -2.15
CA ALA A 42 -4.14 15.12 -2.76
C ALA A 42 -3.43 13.76 -2.69
N ALA A 43 -2.81 13.46 -1.55
CA ALA A 43 -2.46 12.09 -1.24
C ALA A 43 -3.76 11.40 -0.80
N SER A 44 -4.19 10.37 -1.53
CA SER A 44 -5.18 9.39 -1.10
C SER A 44 -5.03 9.13 0.39
N ASP A 45 -6.14 9.19 1.13
CA ASP A 45 -6.16 8.95 2.58
C ASP A 45 -5.49 7.59 2.87
N PRO A 46 -4.33 7.56 3.55
CA PRO A 46 -3.64 6.30 3.83
C PRO A 46 -4.46 5.33 4.68
N ARG A 47 -5.62 5.77 5.20
CA ARG A 47 -6.56 4.95 5.98
C ARG A 47 -7.33 3.93 5.14
N GLU A 48 -7.33 4.03 3.81
CA GLU A 48 -7.99 3.08 2.91
C GLU A 48 -7.07 1.96 2.40
N PHE A 49 -5.75 2.05 2.64
CA PHE A 49 -4.80 1.00 2.29
C PHE A 49 -4.78 -0.07 3.39
N ILE A 50 -4.96 -1.31 3.00
CA ILE A 50 -4.83 -2.47 3.90
C ILE A 50 -3.66 -3.30 3.38
N ASN A 51 -2.62 -3.45 4.19
CA ASN A 51 -1.50 -4.36 3.91
C ASN A 51 -1.35 -5.28 5.12
N LEU A 52 -1.73 -6.53 4.96
CA LEU A 52 -1.67 -7.55 5.99
C LEU A 52 -0.46 -8.44 5.75
N ASP A 53 0.35 -8.60 6.77
CA ASP A 53 1.36 -9.65 6.88
C ASP A 53 0.70 -10.82 7.63
N CYS A 54 0.30 -11.82 6.85
CA CYS A 54 -0.52 -12.92 7.33
C CYS A 54 0.32 -13.88 8.18
N GLY A 55 -0.09 -14.03 9.45
CA GLY A 55 0.68 -14.78 10.43
C GLY A 55 1.71 -13.94 11.21
N LEU A 56 1.78 -12.63 10.97
CA LEU A 56 2.59 -11.75 11.80
C LEU A 56 2.02 -11.70 13.23
N HIS A 57 2.88 -11.95 14.23
CA HIS A 57 2.48 -11.82 15.62
C HIS A 57 2.09 -10.36 15.96
N PRO A 58 0.97 -10.11 16.66
CA PRO A 58 0.48 -8.76 16.96
C PRO A 58 1.50 -7.83 17.63
N ALA A 59 2.34 -8.37 18.50
CA ALA A 59 3.41 -7.59 19.16
C ALA A 59 4.49 -7.05 18.20
N ALA A 60 4.57 -7.58 16.95
CA ALA A 60 5.49 -7.13 15.92
C ALA A 60 4.82 -6.18 14.91
N SER A 61 3.56 -5.84 15.14
CA SER A 61 2.70 -5.02 14.27
C SER A 61 2.40 -3.66 14.91
N PRO A 62 2.33 -2.56 14.12
CA PRO A 62 2.67 -2.47 12.70
C PRO A 62 4.18 -2.33 12.47
N TYR A 63 4.61 -2.51 11.22
CA TYR A 63 5.99 -2.18 10.81
C TYR A 63 6.03 -1.61 9.38
N THR A 64 7.09 -0.86 9.08
CA THR A 64 7.38 -0.41 7.70
C THR A 64 8.26 -1.45 7.02
N GLU A 65 7.80 -1.97 5.89
CA GLU A 65 8.54 -2.95 5.09
C GLU A 65 9.71 -2.26 4.37
N PRO A 66 10.96 -2.70 4.57
CA PRO A 66 12.13 -1.94 4.11
C PRO A 66 12.26 -1.79 2.60
N LEU A 67 11.84 -2.78 1.81
CA LEU A 67 11.99 -2.75 0.35
C LEU A 67 10.93 -1.88 -0.34
N THR A 68 9.75 -1.76 0.26
CA THR A 68 8.60 -1.09 -0.36
C THR A 68 8.21 0.21 0.32
N GLY A 69 8.66 0.43 1.56
CA GLY A 69 8.22 1.55 2.40
C GLY A 69 6.77 1.45 2.87
N LEU A 70 6.08 0.34 2.59
CA LEU A 70 4.68 0.14 2.98
C LEU A 70 4.58 -0.26 4.45
N VAL A 71 3.53 0.23 5.10
CA VAL A 71 3.20 -0.19 6.46
C VAL A 71 2.36 -1.45 6.39
N PHE A 72 2.84 -2.53 7.02
CA PHE A 72 2.14 -3.80 7.19
C PHE A 72 1.66 -3.97 8.62
N THR A 73 0.49 -4.60 8.75
CA THR A 73 -0.12 -4.95 10.03
C THR A 73 -0.38 -6.45 10.13
N SER A 74 -0.50 -6.94 11.36
CA SER A 74 -0.95 -8.31 11.62
C SER A 74 -2.38 -8.52 11.10
N ASP A 75 -2.64 -9.71 10.61
CA ASP A 75 -3.94 -10.14 10.10
C ASP A 75 -4.92 -10.62 11.19
N GLU A 76 -4.51 -10.65 12.46
CA GLU A 76 -5.27 -11.25 13.57
C GLU A 76 -6.70 -10.70 13.70
N ASN A 77 -6.90 -9.41 13.45
CA ASN A 77 -8.21 -8.76 13.56
C ASN A 77 -9.10 -8.94 12.33
N PHE A 78 -8.61 -9.58 11.30
CA PHE A 78 -9.30 -9.71 10.00
C PHE A 78 -9.76 -11.13 9.70
N ILE A 79 -9.28 -12.12 10.46
CA ILE A 79 -9.56 -13.54 10.27
C ILE A 79 -9.79 -14.21 11.61
N GLN A 80 -10.69 -15.19 11.61
CA GLN A 80 -10.87 -16.06 12.76
C GLN A 80 -10.26 -17.43 12.45
N GLY A 81 -9.37 -17.91 13.32
CA GLY A 81 -8.71 -19.21 13.17
C GLY A 81 -7.46 -19.17 12.30
N GLY A 82 -7.04 -20.36 11.86
CA GLY A 82 -5.75 -20.57 11.25
C GLY A 82 -4.61 -20.55 12.27
N GLN A 83 -3.44 -21.01 11.84
CA GLN A 83 -2.22 -21.09 12.64
C GLN A 83 -1.09 -20.33 11.96
N ILE A 84 -0.09 -19.91 12.73
CA ILE A 84 1.08 -19.19 12.22
C ILE A 84 2.16 -20.20 11.85
N GLY A 85 2.65 -20.14 10.62
CA GLY A 85 3.78 -20.89 10.12
C GLY A 85 4.98 -19.97 9.88
N ARG A 86 6.17 -20.47 10.17
CA ARG A 86 7.42 -19.81 9.82
C ARG A 86 8.00 -20.48 8.60
N VAL A 87 8.34 -19.70 7.60
CA VAL A 87 9.06 -20.19 6.41
C VAL A 87 10.43 -20.73 6.83
N ILE A 88 10.72 -21.98 6.46
CA ILE A 88 11.99 -22.66 6.77
C ILE A 88 13.02 -22.30 5.70
N ASN A 89 12.59 -22.31 4.43
CA ASN A 89 13.45 -22.05 3.29
C ASN A 89 12.92 -20.89 2.47
N ASP A 90 13.48 -19.73 2.66
CA ASP A 90 13.05 -18.49 2.01
C ASP A 90 13.80 -18.19 0.70
N GLY A 91 14.73 -19.04 0.29
CA GLY A 91 15.51 -18.83 -0.92
C GLY A 91 16.33 -17.53 -0.94
N GLY A 92 16.60 -16.91 0.22
CA GLY A 92 17.23 -15.61 0.32
C GLY A 92 16.26 -14.44 0.11
N GLU A 93 14.94 -14.66 0.16
CA GLU A 93 13.93 -13.63 -0.01
C GLU A 93 14.05 -12.56 1.08
N ALA A 94 14.18 -11.31 0.66
CA ALA A 94 14.33 -10.18 1.57
C ALA A 94 12.99 -9.52 1.93
N TYR A 95 11.92 -9.79 1.17
CA TYR A 95 10.59 -9.21 1.40
C TYR A 95 9.98 -9.78 2.67
N LYS A 96 9.88 -8.94 3.70
CA LYS A 96 9.54 -9.36 5.06
C LYS A 96 8.20 -10.12 5.18
N PRO A 97 7.11 -9.76 4.47
CA PRO A 97 5.85 -10.52 4.53
C PRO A 97 5.92 -11.98 4.05
N LEU A 98 7.07 -12.42 3.49
CA LEU A 98 7.28 -13.81 3.11
C LEU A 98 8.01 -14.65 4.15
N LYS A 99 8.32 -14.10 5.32
CA LYS A 99 9.02 -14.83 6.40
C LYS A 99 8.09 -15.65 7.29
N VAL A 100 6.82 -15.27 7.32
CA VAL A 100 5.75 -15.96 8.04
C VAL A 100 4.54 -16.13 7.11
N LEU A 101 3.65 -17.00 7.50
CA LEU A 101 2.39 -17.21 6.79
C LEU A 101 1.29 -17.65 7.77
N ARG A 102 0.04 -17.50 7.38
CA ARG A 102 -1.08 -18.14 8.05
C ARG A 102 -1.52 -19.36 7.26
N TYR A 103 -1.70 -20.50 7.94
CA TYR A 103 -2.20 -21.73 7.34
C TYR A 103 -3.46 -22.21 8.06
N PHE A 104 -4.32 -22.93 7.33
CA PHE A 104 -5.64 -23.32 7.77
C PHE A 104 -5.78 -24.84 7.72
N PRO A 105 -5.35 -25.57 8.77
CA PRO A 105 -5.49 -27.02 8.83
C PRO A 105 -6.96 -27.42 8.96
N ASP A 106 -7.73 -26.60 9.68
CA ASP A 106 -9.13 -26.85 10.02
C ASP A 106 -10.08 -26.01 9.16
N GLY A 107 -11.31 -26.52 9.03
CA GLY A 107 -12.34 -25.85 8.24
C GLY A 107 -12.16 -26.04 6.72
N ILE A 108 -13.26 -25.92 6.00
CA ILE A 108 -13.25 -26.00 4.53
C ILE A 108 -13.08 -24.62 3.93
N ARG A 109 -13.61 -23.58 4.58
CA ARG A 109 -13.64 -22.20 4.10
C ARG A 109 -13.23 -21.24 5.21
N ASN A 110 -12.12 -20.53 5.01
CA ASN A 110 -11.57 -19.56 5.95
C ASN A 110 -11.50 -18.19 5.28
N CYS A 111 -12.17 -17.19 5.87
CA CYS A 111 -12.40 -15.90 5.20
C CYS A 111 -11.84 -14.74 6.00
N TYR A 112 -11.04 -13.90 5.34
CA TYR A 112 -10.70 -12.56 5.78
C TYR A 112 -11.89 -11.64 5.61
N HIS A 113 -12.18 -10.83 6.63
CA HIS A 113 -13.25 -9.84 6.64
C HIS A 113 -12.65 -8.43 6.61
N LEU A 114 -12.85 -7.74 5.52
CA LEU A 114 -12.23 -6.44 5.25
C LEU A 114 -13.30 -5.36 5.17
N LYS A 115 -13.08 -4.24 5.86
CA LYS A 115 -13.90 -3.04 5.70
C LYS A 115 -13.42 -2.28 4.47
N VAL A 116 -14.35 -1.93 3.59
CA VAL A 116 -14.10 -1.23 2.33
C VAL A 116 -15.17 -0.16 2.10
N THR A 117 -14.89 0.78 1.23
CA THR A 117 -15.90 1.77 0.78
C THR A 117 -16.65 1.21 -0.42
N SER A 118 -17.98 1.10 -0.30
CA SER A 118 -18.84 0.66 -1.41
C SER A 118 -18.68 1.58 -2.62
N GLY A 119 -18.56 0.98 -3.81
CA GLY A 119 -18.39 1.70 -5.06
C GLY A 119 -16.95 2.12 -5.38
N THR A 120 -16.04 2.07 -4.41
CA THR A 120 -14.61 2.34 -4.66
C THR A 120 -13.96 1.16 -5.37
N LYS A 121 -13.15 1.44 -6.37
CA LYS A 121 -12.37 0.43 -7.10
C LYS A 121 -11.13 0.06 -6.30
N TYR A 122 -10.92 -1.22 -6.03
CA TYR A 122 -9.75 -1.74 -5.31
C TYR A 122 -8.93 -2.68 -6.18
N LEU A 123 -7.60 -2.53 -6.14
CA LEU A 123 -6.68 -3.59 -6.48
C LEU A 123 -6.49 -4.46 -5.24
N ILE A 124 -6.81 -5.73 -5.37
CA ILE A 124 -6.66 -6.74 -4.32
C ILE A 124 -5.54 -7.68 -4.76
N LYS A 125 -4.53 -7.83 -3.91
CA LYS A 125 -3.37 -8.68 -4.17
C LYS A 125 -3.21 -9.67 -3.01
N ALA A 126 -3.23 -10.95 -3.34
CA ALA A 126 -2.96 -12.04 -2.41
C ALA A 126 -1.64 -12.71 -2.77
N VAL A 127 -0.80 -12.95 -1.77
CA VAL A 127 0.55 -13.51 -1.93
C VAL A 127 0.65 -14.80 -1.12
N PHE A 128 1.12 -15.83 -1.77
CA PHE A 128 1.26 -17.17 -1.22
C PHE A 128 2.69 -17.64 -1.38
N PHE A 129 3.36 -17.94 -0.27
CA PHE A 129 4.72 -18.44 -0.30
C PHE A 129 4.84 -19.63 0.65
N TYR A 130 5.11 -20.81 0.10
CA TYR A 130 5.13 -22.05 0.87
C TYR A 130 6.38 -22.18 1.74
N GLY A 131 7.55 -21.97 1.14
CA GLY A 131 8.86 -22.00 1.83
C GLY A 131 9.05 -23.20 2.77
N ASN A 132 8.35 -24.29 2.51
CA ASN A 132 8.39 -25.55 3.26
C ASN A 132 8.14 -25.36 4.78
N TYR A 133 7.17 -24.51 5.16
CA TYR A 133 6.90 -24.13 6.55
C TYR A 133 6.56 -25.33 7.45
N ASP A 134 6.03 -26.42 6.91
CA ASP A 134 5.60 -27.64 7.61
C ASP A 134 6.60 -28.80 7.49
N GLY A 135 7.66 -28.64 6.69
CA GLY A 135 8.68 -29.66 6.47
C GLY A 135 8.22 -30.86 5.66
N LEU A 136 7.03 -30.78 5.03
CA LEU A 136 6.42 -31.92 4.31
C LEU A 136 6.81 -32.00 2.85
N ASP A 137 7.40 -30.95 2.28
CA ASP A 137 7.75 -30.84 0.85
C ASP A 137 6.56 -31.07 -0.10
N VAL A 138 5.33 -30.72 0.33
CA VAL A 138 4.11 -30.87 -0.45
C VAL A 138 3.51 -29.51 -0.76
N LEU A 139 3.63 -29.11 -2.03
CA LEU A 139 3.11 -27.82 -2.49
C LEU A 139 1.58 -27.75 -2.37
N PRO A 140 1.02 -26.71 -1.73
CA PRO A 140 -0.42 -26.58 -1.53
C PRO A 140 -1.19 -26.25 -2.82
N LYS A 141 -2.41 -26.78 -2.90
CA LYS A 141 -3.40 -26.44 -3.93
C LYS A 141 -4.78 -26.26 -3.28
N PHE A 142 -5.42 -25.11 -3.54
CA PHE A 142 -6.70 -24.74 -2.95
C PHE A 142 -7.37 -23.63 -3.78
N ASP A 143 -8.64 -23.34 -3.52
CA ASP A 143 -9.33 -22.24 -4.21
C ASP A 143 -9.32 -20.96 -3.40
N LEU A 144 -9.21 -19.84 -4.13
CA LEU A 144 -9.35 -18.48 -3.62
C LEU A 144 -10.67 -17.91 -4.10
N HIS A 145 -11.45 -17.35 -3.17
CA HIS A 145 -12.76 -16.79 -3.45
C HIS A 145 -12.84 -15.32 -3.07
N LEU A 146 -13.59 -14.55 -3.85
CA LEU A 146 -13.98 -13.18 -3.56
C LEU A 146 -15.49 -13.18 -3.22
N GLY A 147 -15.80 -13.04 -1.93
CA GLY A 147 -17.16 -13.30 -1.43
C GLY A 147 -17.62 -14.72 -1.79
N PRO A 148 -18.83 -14.91 -2.34
CA PRO A 148 -19.31 -16.23 -2.73
C PRO A 148 -18.68 -16.77 -4.00
N ASN A 149 -18.05 -15.91 -4.82
CA ASN A 149 -17.58 -16.27 -6.15
C ASN A 149 -16.14 -16.78 -6.11
N MET A 150 -15.88 -17.83 -6.89
CA MET A 150 -14.54 -18.30 -7.11
C MET A 150 -13.74 -17.25 -7.88
N TRP A 151 -12.57 -16.89 -7.36
CA TRP A 151 -11.63 -16.00 -8.01
C TRP A 151 -10.63 -16.81 -8.87
N THR A 152 -9.95 -17.76 -8.26
CA THR A 152 -8.97 -18.61 -8.93
C THR A 152 -8.65 -19.85 -8.09
N THR A 153 -8.04 -20.87 -8.72
CA THR A 153 -7.33 -21.92 -7.99
C THR A 153 -5.89 -21.45 -7.78
N VAL A 154 -5.45 -21.43 -6.55
CA VAL A 154 -4.06 -21.23 -6.17
C VAL A 154 -3.37 -22.60 -6.27
N ASP A 155 -2.50 -22.72 -7.24
CA ASP A 155 -1.64 -23.89 -7.45
C ASP A 155 -0.19 -23.41 -7.27
N ILE A 156 0.42 -23.75 -6.15
CA ILE A 156 1.79 -23.35 -5.85
C ILE A 156 2.69 -24.38 -6.55
N ASP A 157 3.43 -23.93 -7.53
CA ASP A 157 4.24 -24.77 -8.43
C ASP A 157 5.75 -24.65 -8.19
N MET A 158 6.17 -23.68 -7.35
CA MET A 158 7.59 -23.46 -7.03
C MET A 158 7.80 -23.22 -5.51
N TYR A 159 8.86 -23.82 -4.97
CA TYR A 159 9.22 -23.71 -3.56
C TYR A 159 9.75 -22.32 -3.17
N PHE A 160 10.48 -21.67 -4.09
CA PHE A 160 11.25 -20.45 -3.81
C PHE A 160 10.72 -19.22 -4.54
N SER A 161 9.53 -19.31 -5.10
CA SER A 161 8.88 -18.16 -5.75
C SER A 161 7.49 -17.99 -5.19
N PRO A 162 7.12 -16.77 -4.78
CA PRO A 162 5.77 -16.51 -4.31
C PRO A 162 4.77 -16.59 -5.48
N LYS A 163 3.65 -17.27 -5.25
CA LYS A 163 2.48 -17.19 -6.10
C LYS A 163 1.73 -15.90 -5.78
N ILE A 164 1.44 -15.10 -6.79
CA ILE A 164 0.73 -13.83 -6.64
C ILE A 164 -0.54 -13.87 -7.47
N GLU A 165 -1.67 -13.57 -6.85
CA GLU A 165 -2.95 -13.42 -7.52
C GLU A 165 -3.46 -11.99 -7.32
N GLU A 166 -3.86 -11.33 -8.40
CA GLU A 166 -4.38 -9.97 -8.37
C GLU A 166 -5.74 -9.87 -9.05
N ILE A 167 -6.64 -9.10 -8.47
CA ILE A 167 -7.95 -8.79 -9.03
C ILE A 167 -8.31 -7.34 -8.75
N ILE A 168 -8.91 -6.66 -9.73
CA ILE A 168 -9.54 -5.37 -9.53
C ILE A 168 -11.02 -5.61 -9.30
N HIS A 169 -11.57 -5.06 -8.22
CA HIS A 169 -12.96 -5.26 -7.83
C HIS A 169 -13.58 -3.97 -7.31
N ILE A 170 -14.88 -3.79 -7.63
CA ILE A 170 -15.71 -2.71 -7.11
C ILE A 170 -16.74 -3.35 -6.16
N PRO A 171 -16.54 -3.29 -4.83
CA PRO A 171 -17.47 -3.85 -3.87
C PRO A 171 -18.79 -3.08 -3.88
N LYS A 172 -19.90 -3.81 -3.80
CA LYS A 172 -21.25 -3.23 -3.70
C LYS A 172 -21.70 -3.00 -2.25
N SER A 173 -20.89 -3.41 -1.28
CA SER A 173 -21.13 -3.26 0.15
C SER A 173 -19.89 -2.68 0.84
N SER A 174 -20.04 -2.27 2.10
CA SER A 174 -18.93 -1.80 2.94
C SER A 174 -18.08 -2.94 3.55
N SER A 175 -18.34 -4.18 3.15
CA SER A 175 -17.62 -5.36 3.60
C SER A 175 -17.22 -6.22 2.41
N LEU A 176 -15.99 -6.71 2.44
CA LEU A 176 -15.41 -7.60 1.45
C LEU A 176 -14.86 -8.85 2.15
N GLN A 177 -15.11 -10.02 1.56
CA GLN A 177 -14.58 -11.29 2.04
C GLN A 177 -13.60 -11.87 1.04
N ILE A 178 -12.41 -12.24 1.50
CA ILE A 178 -11.42 -13.01 0.74
C ILE A 178 -11.29 -14.36 1.45
N CYS A 179 -11.64 -15.44 0.76
CA CYS A 179 -11.74 -16.75 1.39
C CYS A 179 -10.81 -17.77 0.72
N LEU A 180 -10.08 -18.50 1.54
CA LEU A 180 -9.33 -19.67 1.14
C LEU A 180 -10.21 -20.91 1.34
N VAL A 181 -10.37 -21.69 0.29
CA VAL A 181 -11.27 -22.87 0.29
C VAL A 181 -10.45 -24.12 0.03
N LYS A 182 -10.48 -25.04 0.98
CA LYS A 182 -9.80 -26.34 0.90
C LYS A 182 -10.53 -27.23 -0.10
N THR A 183 -9.84 -27.62 -1.19
CA THR A 183 -10.43 -28.44 -2.25
C THR A 183 -9.86 -29.85 -2.31
N GLY A 184 -8.83 -30.14 -1.50
CA GLY A 184 -8.15 -31.43 -1.44
C GLY A 184 -7.55 -31.73 -0.08
N LYS A 185 -6.43 -32.44 -0.08
CA LYS A 185 -5.73 -32.84 1.15
C LYS A 185 -4.76 -31.77 1.64
N SER A 186 -4.32 -30.86 0.76
CA SER A 186 -3.35 -29.82 1.13
C SER A 186 -4.02 -28.71 1.96
N THR A 187 -3.21 -28.12 2.82
CA THR A 187 -3.64 -27.03 3.73
C THR A 187 -3.53 -25.70 3.01
N PRO A 188 -4.60 -24.88 2.94
CA PRO A 188 -4.52 -23.52 2.40
C PRO A 188 -3.58 -22.65 3.23
N ILE A 189 -2.81 -21.79 2.56
CA ILE A 189 -1.85 -20.85 3.17
C ILE A 189 -2.02 -19.46 2.57
N ILE A 190 -1.56 -18.44 3.29
CA ILE A 190 -1.41 -17.07 2.77
C ILE A 190 -0.30 -16.35 3.51
N SER A 191 0.53 -15.58 2.79
CA SER A 191 1.63 -14.80 3.35
C SER A 191 1.31 -13.31 3.44
N ALA A 192 0.64 -12.74 2.44
CA ALA A 192 0.23 -11.35 2.50
C ALA A 192 -1.10 -11.11 1.76
N LEU A 193 -1.85 -10.11 2.24
CA LEU A 193 -3.06 -9.63 1.59
C LEU A 193 -3.05 -8.10 1.56
N GLU A 194 -3.12 -7.54 0.36
CA GLU A 194 -3.04 -6.09 0.15
C GLU A 194 -4.31 -5.61 -0.56
N LEU A 195 -4.92 -4.53 -0.08
CA LEU A 195 -6.00 -3.81 -0.75
C LEU A 195 -5.58 -2.36 -0.97
N ARG A 196 -5.73 -1.91 -2.20
CA ARG A 196 -5.37 -0.56 -2.62
C ARG A 196 -6.52 0.08 -3.35
N PRO A 197 -7.07 1.21 -2.87
CA PRO A 197 -8.03 1.98 -3.62
C PRO A 197 -7.36 2.51 -4.90
N LEU A 198 -8.05 2.41 -6.00
CA LEU A 198 -7.63 2.93 -7.29
C LEU A 198 -8.46 4.15 -7.67
N ARG A 199 -7.86 5.04 -8.43
CA ARG A 199 -8.58 6.16 -9.04
C ARG A 199 -9.60 5.63 -10.05
N ASP A 200 -10.68 6.36 -10.26
CA ASP A 200 -11.76 5.95 -11.16
C ASP A 200 -11.31 5.81 -12.61
N ASP A 201 -10.30 6.61 -13.01
CA ASP A 201 -9.70 6.59 -14.35
C ASP A 201 -8.69 5.45 -14.56
N THR A 202 -8.34 4.72 -13.49
CA THR A 202 -7.42 3.59 -13.55
C THR A 202 -8.20 2.34 -13.93
N TYR A 203 -7.87 1.72 -15.06
CA TYR A 203 -8.58 0.58 -15.67
C TYR A 203 -10.06 0.86 -15.98
N VAL A 204 -10.43 0.78 -17.25
CA VAL A 204 -11.81 1.02 -17.72
C VAL A 204 -12.70 -0.14 -17.30
N ASN A 205 -13.25 -0.04 -16.10
CA ASN A 205 -14.20 -0.99 -15.54
C ASN A 205 -15.23 -0.21 -14.71
N THR A 206 -16.50 -0.29 -15.07
CA THR A 206 -17.58 0.42 -14.39
C THR A 206 -18.27 -0.40 -13.32
N ASN A 207 -18.12 -1.73 -13.34
CA ASN A 207 -18.67 -2.63 -12.34
C ASN A 207 -18.03 -4.03 -12.44
N GLY A 208 -18.22 -4.86 -11.40
CA GLY A 208 -17.73 -6.24 -11.37
C GLY A 208 -16.25 -6.35 -11.02
N SER A 209 -15.56 -7.32 -11.63
CA SER A 209 -14.17 -7.63 -11.33
C SER A 209 -13.36 -7.85 -12.61
N LEU A 210 -12.10 -7.43 -12.59
CA LEU A 210 -11.10 -7.73 -13.61
C LEU A 210 -9.98 -8.55 -13.00
N LYS A 211 -9.84 -9.80 -13.40
CA LYS A 211 -8.70 -10.63 -13.02
C LYS A 211 -7.47 -10.20 -13.82
N LEU A 212 -6.37 -9.96 -13.13
CA LEU A 212 -5.08 -9.70 -13.77
C LEU A 212 -4.50 -11.03 -14.27
N LEU A 213 -4.17 -11.09 -15.56
CA LEU A 213 -3.47 -12.22 -16.15
C LEU A 213 -1.96 -11.97 -16.23
N ALA A 214 -1.58 -10.75 -16.62
CA ALA A 214 -0.19 -10.34 -16.71
C ALA A 214 -0.08 -8.83 -16.61
N ARG A 215 1.02 -8.35 -16.03
CA ARG A 215 1.40 -6.94 -16.01
C ARG A 215 2.80 -6.82 -16.57
N ASN A 216 2.90 -6.26 -17.77
CA ASN A 216 4.17 -6.04 -18.44
C ASN A 216 4.51 -4.56 -18.37
N TYR A 217 5.72 -4.25 -17.96
CA TYR A 217 6.27 -2.91 -18.01
C TYR A 217 7.27 -2.82 -19.16
N ALA A 218 6.97 -1.97 -20.12
CA ALA A 218 7.90 -1.62 -21.17
C ALA A 218 8.74 -0.42 -20.69
N SER A 219 9.98 -0.66 -20.29
CA SER A 219 10.95 0.35 -19.89
C SER A 219 12.23 0.15 -20.70
N ASP A 220 12.89 1.25 -21.03
CA ASP A 220 14.22 1.23 -21.64
C ASP A 220 15.32 0.77 -20.64
N PHE A 221 14.97 0.58 -19.37
CA PHE A 221 15.85 0.10 -18.32
C PHE A 221 15.58 -1.36 -17.97
N ILE A 222 16.54 -2.22 -18.24
CA ILE A 222 16.51 -3.64 -17.83
C ILE A 222 16.81 -3.69 -16.32
N GLY A 223 15.83 -4.13 -15.52
CA GLY A 223 16.01 -4.45 -14.10
C GLY A 223 15.35 -3.51 -13.08
N GLY A 224 14.56 -2.51 -13.50
CA GLY A 224 13.82 -1.65 -12.57
C GLY A 224 12.52 -2.29 -12.05
N SER A 225 12.32 -2.35 -10.74
CA SER A 225 11.03 -2.70 -10.14
C SER A 225 10.09 -1.50 -10.16
N ILE A 226 8.92 -1.64 -10.82
CA ILE A 226 7.93 -0.56 -10.97
C ILE A 226 7.05 -0.37 -9.73
N ARG A 227 7.31 -1.03 -8.64
CA ARG A 227 6.46 -0.94 -7.44
C ARG A 227 6.23 0.47 -6.94
N TYR A 228 7.13 1.41 -7.28
CA TYR A 228 7.04 2.81 -6.85
C TYR A 228 6.15 3.72 -7.70
N PHE A 229 5.86 3.37 -8.96
CA PHE A 229 5.10 4.25 -9.85
C PHE A 229 3.57 4.16 -9.69
N ILE A 230 3.06 3.13 -9.04
CA ILE A 230 1.61 2.98 -8.77
C ILE A 230 1.14 3.96 -7.68
N TYR A 231 2.07 4.55 -6.91
CA TYR A 231 1.77 5.47 -5.80
C TYR A 231 1.76 6.96 -6.18
N LEU A 232 2.19 7.32 -7.39
CA LEU A 232 2.32 8.73 -7.82
C LEU A 232 1.34 9.15 -8.93
N ALA A 233 0.40 8.28 -9.30
CA ALA A 233 -0.63 8.60 -10.28
C ALA A 233 -2.01 8.73 -9.64
#